data_f30a1a1a6f2f283d4060e7ae90b07ccd
#
_entry.id   f30a1a1a6f2f283d4060e7ae90b07ccd
#
_cell.length_a   1.000
_cell.length_b   1.000
_cell.length_c   1.000
_cell.angle_alpha   90.00
_cell.angle_beta   90.00
_cell.angle_gamma   90.00
#
_symmetry.space_group_name_H-M   'P 1'
#
loop_
_entity.id
_entity.type
_entity.pdbx_description
1 polymer ?
#
loop_
_entity_poly.entity_id
_entity_poly.type
_entity_poly.pdbx_seq_one_letter_code
_entity_poly.pdbx_strand_id
1 'polypeptide(L)'
;MPQPAPLPDRLISPAPLAEEAPDVALRPQMLADFIGQAPLRANLEVFIQAAKQRGQSMDHVLLFGPPGLGKTTLAQIIARELGVGFRATSGPVIVRAGDLAALLTNLQPHDVLFIDEIHRLNPAVEEILYPAMEDFQLDLMIGEGPAARSVRIDLPPFTLIGATTRSGLITRPLRERFGIPLRLQFYTPEELQLIMSRAAAKLAMPLTAEGAGEIARRARGTPRVAGRLLRRVRDFALVGGHATIDAEAADSALNKLEVDRMGFDAMDRRYLAMIAANYGGGPVGVETMTAALAEQRDVLEEVIEPYLIQQGLLQRTPRGRMLTEGGYRYLGLNAPPSRQMDLLGADVTNETTEGDE
;
A
#
# COMPACT_ATOMS: atom_id res chain seq x y z
N MET A 1 37.01 31.33 25.97
CA MET A 1 36.46 30.09 25.42
C MET A 1 35.07 30.43 24.87
N PRO A 2 34.79 30.26 23.58
CA PRO A 2 33.45 30.52 23.05
C PRO A 2 32.53 29.38 23.50
N GLN A 3 31.31 29.72 23.92
CA GLN A 3 30.26 28.78 24.25
C GLN A 3 29.84 28.01 22.99
N PRO A 4 29.59 26.70 23.09
CA PRO A 4 29.07 25.92 21.96
C PRO A 4 27.69 26.44 21.59
N ALA A 5 27.46 26.56 20.29
CA ALA A 5 26.15 26.92 19.73
C ALA A 5 25.09 25.90 20.16
N PRO A 6 23.84 26.34 20.47
CA PRO A 6 22.77 25.43 20.82
C PRO A 6 22.49 24.49 19.66
N LEU A 7 22.40 23.18 19.95
CA LEU A 7 21.98 22.16 19.01
C LEU A 7 20.55 22.51 18.50
N PRO A 8 20.27 22.27 17.21
CA PRO A 8 18.96 22.59 16.68
C PRO A 8 17.90 21.68 17.31
N ASP A 9 16.89 22.30 17.88
CA ASP A 9 15.77 21.74 18.65
C ASP A 9 14.73 21.02 17.77
N ARG A 10 15.16 20.25 16.75
CA ARG A 10 14.26 19.56 15.82
C ARG A 10 14.81 18.25 15.30
N LEU A 11 14.81 17.21 16.15
CA LEU A 11 14.97 15.84 15.68
C LEU A 11 13.64 15.17 15.28
N ILE A 12 12.49 15.77 15.56
CA ILE A 12 11.18 15.28 15.12
C ILE A 12 10.30 16.47 14.77
N SER A 13 10.39 16.98 13.55
CA SER A 13 9.42 17.95 13.04
C SER A 13 8.42 17.22 12.13
N PRO A 14 7.08 17.35 12.34
CA PRO A 14 6.05 16.87 11.42
C PRO A 14 5.96 17.70 10.13
N ALA A 15 6.90 18.60 9.88
CA ALA A 15 6.94 19.32 8.61
C ALA A 15 7.38 18.36 7.51
N PRO A 16 6.61 18.24 6.40
CA PRO A 16 7.00 17.43 5.26
C PRO A 16 8.35 17.91 4.74
N LEU A 17 9.21 16.97 4.35
CA LEU A 17 10.43 17.27 3.61
C LEU A 17 10.06 18.10 2.38
N ALA A 18 10.93 19.04 1.98
CA ALA A 18 10.66 19.94 0.85
C ALA A 18 10.25 19.23 -0.45
N GLU A 19 10.64 17.97 -0.60
CA GLU A 19 10.23 17.11 -1.72
C GLU A 19 8.80 16.52 -1.56
N GLU A 20 8.24 16.47 -0.34
CA GLU A 20 6.88 15.98 -0.08
C GLU A 20 5.81 17.09 -0.11
N ALA A 21 6.22 18.34 0.04
CA ALA A 21 5.30 19.49 0.06
C ALA A 21 4.39 19.59 -1.17
N PRO A 22 4.88 19.38 -2.41
CA PRO A 22 4.01 19.40 -3.60
C PRO A 22 3.05 18.20 -3.65
N ASP A 23 3.39 17.04 -3.09
CA ASP A 23 2.50 15.88 -3.05
C ASP A 23 1.33 16.07 -2.09
N VAL A 24 1.53 16.75 -0.98
CA VAL A 24 0.47 17.04 -0.01
C VAL A 24 -0.57 17.99 -0.62
N ALA A 25 -0.14 18.99 -1.40
CA ALA A 25 -1.05 19.92 -2.08
C ALA A 25 -1.91 19.25 -3.17
N LEU A 26 -1.42 18.15 -3.75
CA LEU A 26 -2.14 17.41 -4.79
C LEU A 26 -3.18 16.43 -4.23
N ARG A 27 -3.07 16.05 -2.96
CA ARG A 27 -3.99 15.08 -2.35
C ARG A 27 -5.40 15.63 -2.25
N PRO A 28 -6.43 14.79 -2.46
CA PRO A 28 -7.80 15.16 -2.21
C PRO A 28 -8.00 15.52 -0.73
N GLN A 29 -8.81 16.53 -0.47
CA GLN A 29 -9.05 17.04 0.89
C GLN A 29 -10.37 16.53 1.46
N MET A 30 -11.37 16.28 0.61
CA MET A 30 -12.71 15.85 0.95
C MET A 30 -13.03 14.53 0.25
N LEU A 31 -14.01 13.79 0.77
CA LEU A 31 -14.43 12.51 0.19
C LEU A 31 -14.99 12.66 -1.23
N ALA A 32 -15.65 13.78 -1.52
CA ALA A 32 -16.13 14.11 -2.86
C ALA A 32 -14.98 14.26 -3.89
N ASP A 33 -13.80 14.66 -3.41
CA ASP A 33 -12.62 14.80 -4.26
C ASP A 33 -11.85 13.51 -4.48
N PHE A 34 -12.14 12.48 -3.68
CA PHE A 34 -11.44 11.21 -3.74
C PHE A 34 -11.94 10.39 -4.94
N ILE A 35 -11.12 10.25 -5.97
CA ILE A 35 -11.43 9.49 -7.18
C ILE A 35 -11.24 8.00 -6.93
N GLY A 36 -12.09 7.18 -7.55
CA GLY A 36 -12.04 5.72 -7.44
C GLY A 36 -12.66 5.16 -6.17
N GLN A 37 -12.49 3.86 -5.96
CA GLN A 37 -12.97 3.13 -4.77
C GLN A 37 -14.48 3.34 -4.50
N ALA A 38 -15.32 3.41 -5.53
CA ALA A 38 -16.71 3.85 -5.42
C ALA A 38 -17.53 3.13 -4.33
N PRO A 39 -17.50 1.79 -4.19
CA PRO A 39 -18.26 1.11 -3.12
C PRO A 39 -17.77 1.47 -1.72
N LEU A 40 -16.45 1.60 -1.55
CA LEU A 40 -15.84 1.98 -0.29
C LEU A 40 -16.23 3.40 0.10
N ARG A 41 -16.21 4.35 -0.86
CA ARG A 41 -16.60 5.74 -0.63
C ARG A 41 -18.06 5.86 -0.20
N ALA A 42 -18.98 5.16 -0.87
CA ALA A 42 -20.40 5.18 -0.55
C ALA A 42 -20.67 4.71 0.89
N ASN A 43 -20.04 3.61 1.30
CA ASN A 43 -20.15 3.12 2.67
C ASN A 43 -19.57 4.10 3.68
N LEU A 44 -18.37 4.65 3.38
CA LEU A 44 -17.68 5.57 4.28
C LEU A 44 -18.47 6.86 4.49
N GLU A 45 -19.14 7.38 3.45
CA GLU A 45 -20.02 8.54 3.54
C GLU A 45 -21.14 8.30 4.54
N VAL A 46 -21.79 7.13 4.49
CA VAL A 46 -22.84 6.75 5.45
C VAL A 46 -22.30 6.68 6.87
N PHE A 47 -21.14 6.06 7.09
CA PHE A 47 -20.56 5.94 8.43
C PHE A 47 -20.16 7.28 9.02
N ILE A 48 -19.58 8.17 8.23
CA ILE A 48 -19.23 9.54 8.64
C ILE A 48 -20.49 10.34 8.99
N GLN A 49 -21.52 10.30 8.15
CA GLN A 49 -22.77 11.01 8.39
C GLN A 49 -23.47 10.49 9.65
N ALA A 50 -23.51 9.17 9.84
CA ALA A 50 -24.10 8.57 11.02
C ALA A 50 -23.38 8.96 12.31
N ALA A 51 -22.04 8.98 12.31
CA ALA A 51 -21.23 9.42 13.46
C ALA A 51 -21.53 10.90 13.80
N LYS A 52 -21.56 11.77 12.79
CA LYS A 52 -21.92 13.18 12.97
C LYS A 52 -23.31 13.38 13.56
N GLN A 53 -24.32 12.65 13.05
CA GLN A 53 -25.70 12.75 13.55
C GLN A 53 -25.84 12.27 15.00
N ARG A 54 -25.08 11.25 15.39
CA ARG A 54 -25.09 10.74 16.78
C ARG A 54 -24.26 11.61 17.72
N GLY A 55 -23.38 12.49 17.20
CA GLY A 55 -22.42 13.24 18.02
C GLY A 55 -21.43 12.33 18.75
N GLN A 56 -21.05 11.21 18.16
CA GLN A 56 -20.18 10.19 18.73
C GLN A 56 -18.96 9.94 17.83
N SER A 57 -17.91 9.37 18.41
CA SER A 57 -16.80 8.86 17.63
C SER A 57 -17.28 7.81 16.62
N MET A 58 -16.66 7.78 15.46
CA MET A 58 -16.91 6.73 14.47
C MET A 58 -16.26 5.42 14.94
N ASP A 59 -16.84 4.29 14.57
CA ASP A 59 -16.23 2.99 14.82
C ASP A 59 -14.82 2.93 14.25
N HIS A 60 -13.95 2.12 14.87
CA HIS A 60 -12.58 1.97 14.42
C HIS A 60 -12.49 1.39 13.00
N VAL A 61 -11.58 1.94 12.18
CA VAL A 61 -11.45 1.62 10.76
C VAL A 61 -10.14 0.91 10.48
N LEU A 62 -10.19 -0.19 9.74
CA LEU A 62 -9.00 -0.86 9.22
C LEU A 62 -8.90 -0.66 7.71
N LEU A 63 -7.90 0.11 7.26
CA LEU A 63 -7.59 0.32 5.85
C LEU A 63 -6.53 -0.69 5.41
N PHE A 64 -6.83 -1.57 4.47
CA PHE A 64 -5.85 -2.55 4.02
C PHE A 64 -5.80 -2.68 2.49
N GLY A 65 -4.65 -3.06 1.97
CA GLY A 65 -4.41 -3.19 0.54
C GLY A 65 -2.99 -2.78 0.14
N PRO A 66 -2.61 -2.96 -1.13
CA PRO A 66 -1.28 -2.64 -1.64
C PRO A 66 -0.79 -1.23 -1.28
N PRO A 67 0.53 -0.98 -1.29
CA PRO A 67 1.08 0.34 -1.02
C PRO A 67 0.69 1.34 -2.12
N GLY A 68 0.62 2.64 -1.77
CA GLY A 68 0.40 3.71 -2.74
C GLY A 68 -1.04 3.95 -3.19
N LEU A 69 -2.04 3.28 -2.59
CA LEU A 69 -3.46 3.40 -2.94
C LEU A 69 -4.21 4.54 -2.22
N GLY A 70 -3.55 5.26 -1.31
CA GLY A 70 -4.16 6.41 -0.63
C GLY A 70 -4.73 6.13 0.76
N LYS A 71 -4.30 5.06 1.48
CA LYS A 71 -4.75 4.75 2.86
C LYS A 71 -4.60 5.94 3.81
N THR A 72 -3.42 6.54 3.87
CA THR A 72 -3.14 7.72 4.70
C THR A 72 -3.98 8.94 4.29
N THR A 73 -4.17 9.14 2.98
CA THR A 73 -5.01 10.22 2.45
C THR A 73 -6.46 10.03 2.88
N LEU A 74 -6.97 8.81 2.81
CA LEU A 74 -8.34 8.49 3.21
C LEU A 74 -8.56 8.71 4.71
N ALA A 75 -7.58 8.33 5.55
CA ALA A 75 -7.61 8.60 6.98
C ALA A 75 -7.67 10.11 7.31
N GLN A 76 -6.91 10.92 6.57
CA GLN A 76 -6.97 12.39 6.70
C GLN A 76 -8.31 12.96 6.26
N ILE A 77 -8.89 12.44 5.19
CA ILE A 77 -10.23 12.83 4.71
C ILE A 77 -11.28 12.51 5.76
N ILE A 78 -11.26 11.32 6.37
CA ILE A 78 -12.20 10.92 7.42
C ILE A 78 -12.16 11.93 8.57
N ALA A 79 -10.98 12.28 9.08
CA ALA A 79 -10.86 13.24 10.17
C ALA A 79 -11.41 14.64 9.79
N ARG A 80 -11.13 15.10 8.57
CA ARG A 80 -11.66 16.39 8.06
C ARG A 80 -13.17 16.37 7.87
N GLU A 81 -13.69 15.30 7.30
CA GLU A 81 -15.14 15.14 7.15
C GLU A 81 -15.84 15.10 8.51
N LEU A 82 -15.26 14.46 9.51
CA LEU A 82 -15.77 14.46 10.88
C LEU A 82 -15.62 15.82 11.58
N GLY A 83 -14.67 16.67 11.12
CA GLY A 83 -14.38 17.98 11.73
C GLY A 83 -13.59 17.87 13.03
N VAL A 84 -12.75 16.83 13.17
CA VAL A 84 -11.98 16.52 14.39
C VAL A 84 -10.46 16.55 14.15
N GLY A 85 -9.68 16.50 15.22
CA GLY A 85 -8.24 16.45 15.16
C GLY A 85 -7.73 15.15 14.53
N PHE A 86 -6.56 15.24 13.88
CA PHE A 86 -5.89 14.11 13.24
C PHE A 86 -4.48 13.96 13.79
N ARG A 87 -4.20 12.81 14.39
CA ARG A 87 -2.85 12.44 14.84
C ARG A 87 -2.38 11.22 14.10
N ALA A 88 -1.17 11.27 13.55
CA ALA A 88 -0.60 10.19 12.75
C ALA A 88 0.68 9.67 13.39
N THR A 89 0.82 8.35 13.37
CA THR A 89 2.02 7.62 13.76
C THR A 89 2.16 6.37 12.90
N SER A 90 3.14 5.52 13.18
CA SER A 90 3.29 4.22 12.53
C SER A 90 3.65 3.13 13.54
N GLY A 91 3.31 1.88 13.23
CA GLY A 91 3.60 0.71 14.10
C GLY A 91 5.06 0.66 14.55
N PRO A 92 6.05 0.77 13.64
CA PRO A 92 7.47 0.74 14.03
C PRO A 92 7.94 1.85 14.98
N VAL A 93 7.25 2.98 15.01
CA VAL A 93 7.59 4.12 15.89
C VAL A 93 7.11 3.88 17.32
N ILE A 94 6.05 3.12 17.51
CA ILE A 94 5.49 2.79 18.81
C ILE A 94 6.23 1.55 19.36
N VAL A 95 7.32 1.79 20.07
CA VAL A 95 8.19 0.70 20.57
C VAL A 95 7.73 0.17 21.93
N ARG A 96 7.22 1.07 22.78
CA ARG A 96 6.87 0.75 24.17
C ARG A 96 5.43 1.17 24.50
N ALA A 97 4.87 0.54 25.52
CA ALA A 97 3.58 0.90 26.10
C ALA A 97 3.42 2.41 26.40
N GLY A 98 4.49 3.03 26.93
CA GLY A 98 4.51 4.46 27.23
C GLY A 98 4.38 5.36 26.01
N ASP A 99 4.89 4.94 24.85
CA ASP A 99 4.79 5.70 23.61
C ASP A 99 3.32 5.77 23.14
N LEU A 100 2.62 4.62 23.21
CA LEU A 100 1.19 4.54 22.89
C LEU A 100 0.35 5.32 23.92
N ALA A 101 0.67 5.19 25.20
CA ALA A 101 -0.01 5.92 26.27
C ALA A 101 0.08 7.42 26.09
N ALA A 102 1.27 7.94 25.75
CA ALA A 102 1.47 9.37 25.47
C ALA A 102 0.65 9.85 24.29
N LEU A 103 0.48 9.03 23.24
CA LEU A 103 -0.36 9.38 22.10
C LEU A 103 -1.85 9.42 22.48
N LEU A 104 -2.34 8.38 23.21
CA LEU A 104 -3.75 8.23 23.55
C LEU A 104 -4.22 9.28 24.56
N THR A 105 -3.42 9.57 25.61
CA THR A 105 -3.77 10.56 26.63
C THR A 105 -3.77 12.02 26.13
N ASN A 106 -3.14 12.28 25.00
CA ASN A 106 -3.14 13.60 24.35
C ASN A 106 -4.25 13.81 23.31
N LEU A 107 -5.13 12.79 23.09
CA LEU A 107 -6.28 12.92 22.20
C LEU A 107 -7.36 13.80 22.83
N GLN A 108 -8.06 14.56 21.97
CA GLN A 108 -9.28 15.24 22.35
C GLN A 108 -10.50 14.34 22.03
N PRO A 109 -11.67 14.59 22.63
CA PRO A 109 -12.88 13.83 22.29
C PRO A 109 -13.15 13.79 20.80
N HIS A 110 -13.38 12.59 20.28
CA HIS A 110 -13.65 12.26 18.87
C HIS A 110 -12.48 12.39 17.91
N ASP A 111 -11.26 12.74 18.37
CA ASP A 111 -10.07 12.78 17.53
C ASP A 111 -9.84 11.45 16.78
N VAL A 112 -9.18 11.55 15.64
CA VAL A 112 -8.72 10.40 14.86
C VAL A 112 -7.25 10.15 15.17
N LEU A 113 -6.95 8.95 15.66
CA LEU A 113 -5.59 8.41 15.73
C LEU A 113 -5.36 7.49 14.53
N PHE A 114 -4.38 7.82 13.69
CA PHE A 114 -3.96 7.01 12.55
C PHE A 114 -2.65 6.29 12.85
N ILE A 115 -2.65 4.96 12.69
CA ILE A 115 -1.44 4.13 12.83
C ILE A 115 -1.17 3.45 11.48
N ASP A 116 -0.13 3.91 10.78
CA ASP A 116 0.33 3.25 9.56
C ASP A 116 1.14 1.99 9.89
N GLU A 117 1.12 1.01 8.99
CA GLU A 117 1.76 -0.29 9.16
C GLU A 117 1.46 -0.93 10.55
N ILE A 118 0.19 -0.90 10.94
CA ILE A 118 -0.28 -1.35 12.26
C ILE A 118 0.09 -2.82 12.57
N HIS A 119 0.27 -3.66 11.53
CA HIS A 119 0.73 -5.04 11.68
C HIS A 119 2.16 -5.19 12.23
N ARG A 120 2.90 -4.08 12.34
CA ARG A 120 4.26 -4.03 12.90
C ARG A 120 4.28 -3.56 14.36
N LEU A 121 3.14 -3.42 15.00
CA LEU A 121 3.09 -3.16 16.44
C LEU A 121 3.72 -4.31 17.22
N ASN A 122 4.42 -3.96 18.29
CA ASN A 122 4.91 -4.94 19.23
C ASN A 122 3.70 -5.60 19.95
N PRO A 123 3.67 -6.93 20.15
CA PRO A 123 2.57 -7.60 20.87
C PRO A 123 2.20 -6.98 22.22
N ALA A 124 3.19 -6.56 23.01
CA ALA A 124 2.94 -5.91 24.31
C ALA A 124 2.24 -4.53 24.17
N VAL A 125 2.47 -3.81 23.06
CA VAL A 125 1.78 -2.55 22.74
C VAL A 125 0.37 -2.85 22.23
N GLU A 126 0.23 -3.92 21.44
CA GLU A 126 -1.07 -4.33 20.89
C GLU A 126 -2.05 -4.71 22.02
N GLU A 127 -1.60 -5.44 23.05
CA GLU A 127 -2.41 -5.81 24.22
C GLU A 127 -2.97 -4.59 24.97
N ILE A 128 -2.20 -3.51 25.06
CA ILE A 128 -2.64 -2.26 25.69
C ILE A 128 -3.66 -1.51 24.79
N LEU A 129 -3.57 -1.68 23.50
CA LEU A 129 -4.48 -1.05 22.54
C LEU A 129 -5.90 -1.64 22.64
N TYR A 130 -6.05 -2.90 23.06
CA TYR A 130 -7.36 -3.56 23.11
C TYR A 130 -8.36 -2.86 24.06
N PRO A 131 -8.07 -2.65 25.36
CA PRO A 131 -8.99 -1.92 26.23
C PRO A 131 -9.17 -0.46 25.83
N ALA A 132 -8.15 0.14 25.20
CA ALA A 132 -8.28 1.50 24.67
C ALA A 132 -9.29 1.60 23.53
N MET A 133 -9.41 0.55 22.68
CA MET A 133 -10.39 0.49 21.60
C MET A 133 -11.80 0.13 22.07
N GLU A 134 -11.93 -0.77 23.04
CA GLU A 134 -13.23 -1.29 23.49
C GLU A 134 -13.90 -0.38 24.52
N ASP A 135 -13.14 -0.03 25.57
CA ASP A 135 -13.66 0.64 26.76
C ASP A 135 -13.18 2.08 26.91
N PHE A 136 -12.35 2.58 25.99
CA PHE A 136 -11.65 3.87 26.12
C PHE A 136 -10.87 3.98 27.43
N GLN A 137 -10.21 2.90 27.82
CA GLN A 137 -9.40 2.79 29.02
C GLN A 137 -8.00 2.29 28.70
N LEU A 138 -7.03 2.78 29.46
CA LEU A 138 -5.64 2.42 29.31
C LEU A 138 -5.14 1.85 30.65
N ASP A 139 -4.72 0.59 30.65
CA ASP A 139 -4.12 -0.05 31.79
C ASP A 139 -2.59 -0.04 31.66
N LEU A 140 -1.92 0.70 32.57
CA LEU A 140 -0.47 0.83 32.58
C LEU A 140 0.12 0.25 33.84
N MET A 141 1.18 -0.55 33.72
CA MET A 141 2.01 -0.98 34.81
C MET A 141 3.06 0.09 35.13
N ILE A 142 3.03 0.68 36.32
CA ILE A 142 4.00 1.67 36.79
C ILE A 142 4.88 1.03 37.87
N GLY A 143 6.21 1.13 37.69
CA GLY A 143 7.19 0.53 38.59
C GLY A 143 7.70 -0.83 38.09
N GLU A 144 8.68 -1.38 38.77
CA GLU A 144 9.29 -2.67 38.46
C GLU A 144 9.21 -3.66 39.64
N GLY A 145 9.17 -4.94 39.33
CA GLY A 145 9.14 -6.02 40.31
C GLY A 145 7.89 -6.06 41.19
N PRO A 146 7.96 -6.56 42.44
CA PRO A 146 6.80 -6.74 43.31
C PRO A 146 6.10 -5.44 43.74
N ALA A 147 6.72 -4.28 43.52
CA ALA A 147 6.17 -2.96 43.81
C ALA A 147 5.41 -2.34 42.60
N ALA A 148 5.38 -3.02 41.47
CA ALA A 148 4.64 -2.55 40.28
C ALA A 148 3.14 -2.44 40.59
N ARG A 149 2.53 -1.33 40.15
CA ARG A 149 1.11 -1.07 40.34
C ARG A 149 0.45 -0.85 38.98
N SER A 150 -0.72 -1.43 38.77
CA SER A 150 -1.57 -1.12 37.64
C SER A 150 -2.30 0.19 37.90
N VAL A 151 -2.20 1.11 36.94
CA VAL A 151 -2.94 2.38 36.94
C VAL A 151 -3.84 2.38 35.72
N ARG A 152 -5.14 2.57 35.95
CA ARG A 152 -6.14 2.70 34.90
C ARG A 152 -6.39 4.19 34.62
N ILE A 153 -6.35 4.56 33.34
CA ILE A 153 -6.55 5.91 32.85
C ILE A 153 -7.74 5.88 31.88
N ASP A 154 -8.76 6.69 32.15
CA ASP A 154 -9.87 6.88 31.22
C ASP A 154 -9.43 7.77 30.06
N LEU A 155 -9.77 7.37 28.84
CA LEU A 155 -9.47 8.08 27.61
C LEU A 155 -10.73 8.77 27.07
N PRO A 156 -10.59 9.91 26.39
CA PRO A 156 -11.72 10.45 25.65
C PRO A 156 -12.08 9.48 24.51
N PRO A 157 -13.37 9.33 24.15
CA PRO A 157 -13.77 8.56 23.00
C PRO A 157 -13.05 9.04 21.73
N PHE A 158 -12.45 8.15 20.97
CA PHE A 158 -11.67 8.45 19.76
C PHE A 158 -11.94 7.43 18.67
N THR A 159 -11.54 7.74 17.44
CA THR A 159 -11.56 6.80 16.33
C THR A 159 -10.14 6.36 15.99
N LEU A 160 -9.85 5.06 16.09
CA LEU A 160 -8.61 4.49 15.58
C LEU A 160 -8.77 4.15 14.10
N ILE A 161 -7.85 4.62 13.27
CA ILE A 161 -7.71 4.18 11.87
C ILE A 161 -6.37 3.45 11.73
N GLY A 162 -6.43 2.13 11.63
CA GLY A 162 -5.26 1.30 11.33
C GLY A 162 -5.07 1.16 9.81
N ALA A 163 -3.83 1.26 9.34
CA ALA A 163 -3.50 0.96 7.95
C ALA A 163 -2.46 -0.16 7.86
N THR A 164 -2.60 -1.02 6.84
CA THR A 164 -1.65 -2.11 6.60
C THR A 164 -1.56 -2.48 5.12
N THR A 165 -0.37 -2.88 4.69
CA THR A 165 -0.14 -3.56 3.42
C THR A 165 -0.35 -5.08 3.54
N ARG A 166 -0.23 -5.63 4.75
CA ARG A 166 -0.23 -7.07 5.06
C ARG A 166 -1.34 -7.45 6.04
N SER A 167 -2.58 -7.48 5.57
CA SER A 167 -3.74 -7.81 6.42
C SER A 167 -3.65 -9.19 7.09
N GLY A 168 -2.90 -10.12 6.49
CA GLY A 168 -2.67 -11.46 7.06
C GLY A 168 -1.75 -11.49 8.29
N LEU A 169 -0.99 -10.41 8.55
CA LEU A 169 -0.11 -10.31 9.71
C LEU A 169 -0.78 -9.63 10.92
N ILE A 170 -1.97 -9.06 10.74
CA ILE A 170 -2.74 -8.53 11.88
C ILE A 170 -3.28 -9.70 12.69
N THR A 171 -3.07 -9.65 14.00
CA THR A 171 -3.61 -10.66 14.90
C THR A 171 -5.14 -10.68 14.85
N ARG A 172 -5.71 -11.85 15.10
CA ARG A 172 -7.17 -11.99 15.09
C ARG A 172 -7.84 -11.09 16.13
N PRO A 173 -7.35 -10.99 17.38
CA PRO A 173 -7.94 -10.11 18.38
C PRO A 173 -7.96 -8.64 17.97
N LEU A 174 -6.87 -8.13 17.36
CA LEU A 174 -6.83 -6.75 16.87
C LEU A 174 -7.80 -6.53 15.71
N ARG A 175 -7.87 -7.48 14.79
CA ARG A 175 -8.74 -7.38 13.61
C ARG A 175 -10.22 -7.31 13.98
N GLU A 176 -10.66 -8.12 14.95
CA GLU A 176 -12.05 -8.19 15.40
C GLU A 176 -12.54 -6.90 16.10
N ARG A 177 -11.61 -6.05 16.55
CA ARG A 177 -11.91 -4.75 17.16
C ARG A 177 -12.14 -3.62 16.16
N PHE A 178 -11.82 -3.85 14.89
CA PHE A 178 -12.15 -2.90 13.85
C PHE A 178 -13.57 -3.17 13.31
N GLY A 179 -14.50 -2.30 13.64
CA GLY A 179 -15.89 -2.39 13.17
C GLY A 179 -16.04 -2.13 11.66
N ILE A 180 -15.09 -1.40 11.06
CA ILE A 180 -15.15 -0.99 9.65
C ILE A 180 -13.87 -1.43 8.91
N PRO A 181 -13.82 -2.68 8.37
CA PRO A 181 -12.72 -3.11 7.51
C PRO A 181 -12.95 -2.64 6.07
N LEU A 182 -12.00 -1.87 5.51
CA LEU A 182 -12.05 -1.31 4.16
C LEU A 182 -10.84 -1.76 3.34
N ARG A 183 -11.09 -2.52 2.28
CA ARG A 183 -10.06 -2.98 1.35
C ARG A 183 -9.95 -2.00 0.19
N LEU A 184 -8.77 -1.39 0.04
CA LEU A 184 -8.44 -0.59 -1.14
C LEU A 184 -7.97 -1.51 -2.28
N GLN A 185 -8.46 -1.21 -3.47
CA GLN A 185 -8.13 -1.93 -4.70
C GLN A 185 -7.25 -1.06 -5.61
N PHE A 186 -6.60 -1.69 -6.57
CA PHE A 186 -5.91 -0.96 -7.62
C PHE A 186 -6.89 -0.12 -8.41
N TYR A 187 -6.43 1.04 -8.87
CA TYR A 187 -7.20 1.96 -9.69
C TYR A 187 -7.18 1.51 -11.14
N THR A 188 -8.26 1.81 -11.86
CA THR A 188 -8.29 1.64 -13.31
C THR A 188 -7.45 2.71 -14.00
N PRO A 189 -7.01 2.49 -15.25
CA PRO A 189 -6.33 3.52 -16.02
C PRO A 189 -7.15 4.81 -16.15
N GLU A 190 -8.47 4.71 -16.29
CA GLU A 190 -9.40 5.85 -16.43
C GLU A 190 -9.44 6.67 -15.13
N GLU A 191 -9.53 6.00 -13.97
CA GLU A 191 -9.48 6.65 -12.66
C GLU A 191 -8.14 7.37 -12.45
N LEU A 192 -7.02 6.73 -12.82
CA LEU A 192 -5.69 7.34 -12.74
C LEU A 192 -5.53 8.50 -13.71
N GLN A 193 -6.08 8.42 -14.91
CA GLN A 193 -6.09 9.52 -15.88
C GLN A 193 -6.78 10.75 -15.29
N LEU A 194 -7.94 10.59 -14.63
CA LEU A 194 -8.63 11.68 -13.96
C LEU A 194 -7.80 12.28 -12.82
N ILE A 195 -7.14 11.42 -12.02
CA ILE A 195 -6.22 11.87 -10.96
C ILE A 195 -5.07 12.68 -11.54
N MET A 196 -4.47 12.23 -12.65
CA MET A 196 -3.36 12.92 -13.31
C MET A 196 -3.78 14.24 -13.91
N SER A 197 -4.92 14.30 -14.59
CA SER A 197 -5.47 15.55 -15.14
C SER A 197 -5.73 16.59 -14.04
N ARG A 198 -6.30 16.18 -12.89
CA ARG A 198 -6.50 17.06 -11.73
C ARG A 198 -5.17 17.52 -11.13
N ALA A 199 -4.18 16.62 -11.02
CA ALA A 199 -2.87 16.95 -10.49
C ALA A 199 -2.13 17.93 -11.40
N ALA A 200 -2.17 17.72 -12.72
CA ALA A 200 -1.57 18.60 -13.70
C ALA A 200 -2.19 20.01 -13.68
N ALA A 201 -3.51 20.11 -13.55
CA ALA A 201 -4.20 21.39 -13.43
C ALA A 201 -3.74 22.17 -12.17
N LYS A 202 -3.62 21.50 -11.02
CA LYS A 202 -3.11 22.13 -9.79
C LYS A 202 -1.65 22.57 -9.90
N LEU A 203 -0.84 21.90 -10.73
CA LEU A 203 0.56 22.24 -10.98
C LEU A 203 0.74 23.22 -12.13
N ALA A 204 -0.34 23.74 -12.71
CA ALA A 204 -0.35 24.59 -13.90
C ALA A 204 0.49 23.98 -15.04
N MET A 205 0.40 22.64 -15.22
CA MET A 205 1.17 21.89 -16.19
C MET A 205 0.29 21.55 -17.39
N PRO A 206 0.64 21.96 -18.61
CA PRO A 206 -0.10 21.60 -19.81
C PRO A 206 0.02 20.10 -20.10
N LEU A 207 -1.04 19.35 -19.83
CA LEU A 207 -1.14 17.89 -20.03
C LEU A 207 -2.41 17.59 -20.82
N THR A 208 -2.28 16.90 -21.96
CA THR A 208 -3.46 16.45 -22.70
C THR A 208 -4.09 15.21 -22.07
N ALA A 209 -5.33 14.90 -22.44
CA ALA A 209 -6.01 13.70 -21.98
C ALA A 209 -5.26 12.41 -22.41
N GLU A 210 -4.72 12.40 -23.62
CA GLU A 210 -3.94 11.30 -24.18
C GLU A 210 -2.61 11.11 -23.44
N GLY A 211 -1.91 12.20 -23.12
CA GLY A 211 -0.69 12.19 -22.31
C GLY A 211 -0.96 11.67 -20.87
N ALA A 212 -2.05 12.14 -20.26
CA ALA A 212 -2.49 11.62 -18.97
C ALA A 212 -2.83 10.12 -19.02
N GLY A 213 -3.51 9.69 -20.09
CA GLY A 213 -3.83 8.28 -20.35
C GLY A 213 -2.59 7.40 -20.50
N GLU A 214 -1.55 7.90 -21.20
CA GLU A 214 -0.29 7.17 -21.36
C GLU A 214 0.43 6.95 -20.02
N ILE A 215 0.51 8.00 -19.19
CA ILE A 215 1.09 7.89 -17.84
C ILE A 215 0.25 6.95 -16.97
N ALA A 216 -1.09 7.06 -17.03
CA ALA A 216 -2.01 6.26 -16.23
C ALA A 216 -1.89 4.76 -16.52
N ARG A 217 -1.78 4.37 -17.80
CA ARG A 217 -1.60 2.96 -18.18
C ARG A 217 -0.34 2.34 -17.59
N ARG A 218 0.75 3.11 -17.46
CA ARG A 218 2.03 2.64 -16.93
C ARG A 218 2.18 2.83 -15.41
N ALA A 219 1.13 3.33 -14.73
CA ALA A 219 1.18 3.66 -13.30
C ALA A 219 0.84 2.49 -12.36
N ARG A 220 0.77 1.27 -12.86
CA ARG A 220 0.54 0.05 -12.05
C ARG A 220 -0.70 0.11 -11.15
N GLY A 221 -1.75 0.79 -11.58
CA GLY A 221 -2.96 0.93 -10.79
C GLY A 221 -2.80 1.71 -9.48
N THR A 222 -1.71 2.47 -9.29
CA THR A 222 -1.46 3.17 -8.04
C THR A 222 -1.26 4.69 -8.21
N PRO A 223 -2.00 5.53 -7.48
CA PRO A 223 -1.84 6.98 -7.53
C PRO A 223 -0.42 7.48 -7.19
N ARG A 224 0.28 6.80 -6.27
CA ARG A 224 1.67 7.15 -5.91
C ARG A 224 2.62 7.00 -7.10
N VAL A 225 2.53 5.88 -7.83
CA VAL A 225 3.35 5.66 -9.03
C VAL A 225 2.96 6.66 -10.11
N ALA A 226 1.66 6.87 -10.36
CA ALA A 226 1.17 7.83 -11.33
C ALA A 226 1.71 9.25 -11.06
N GLY A 227 1.65 9.73 -9.82
CA GLY A 227 2.20 11.03 -9.43
C GLY A 227 3.72 11.14 -9.61
N ARG A 228 4.45 10.05 -9.30
CA ARG A 228 5.90 9.99 -9.54
C ARG A 228 6.22 10.06 -11.03
N LEU A 229 5.54 9.26 -11.85
CA LEU A 229 5.74 9.27 -13.30
C LEU A 229 5.39 10.62 -13.92
N LEU A 230 4.27 11.24 -13.50
CA LEU A 230 3.86 12.56 -13.96
C LEU A 230 4.95 13.61 -13.76
N ARG A 231 5.57 13.64 -12.56
CA ARG A 231 6.67 14.57 -12.28
C ARG A 231 7.89 14.32 -13.16
N ARG A 232 8.27 13.06 -13.34
CA ARG A 232 9.41 12.72 -14.21
C ARG A 232 9.14 13.07 -15.67
N VAL A 233 7.95 12.75 -16.18
CA VAL A 233 7.54 13.13 -17.54
C VAL A 233 7.57 14.64 -17.72
N ARG A 234 7.09 15.41 -16.72
CA ARG A 234 7.20 16.88 -16.73
C ARG A 234 8.65 17.35 -16.85
N ASP A 235 9.56 16.75 -16.07
CA ASP A 235 10.97 17.16 -16.09
C ASP A 235 11.58 16.92 -17.50
N PHE A 236 11.27 15.78 -18.14
CA PHE A 236 11.69 15.50 -19.51
C PHE A 236 11.07 16.44 -20.54
N ALA A 237 9.78 16.75 -20.39
CA ALA A 237 9.08 17.68 -21.29
C ALA A 237 9.66 19.10 -21.20
N LEU A 238 9.94 19.56 -19.96
CA LEU A 238 10.53 20.87 -19.72
C LEU A 238 11.92 21.01 -20.38
N VAL A 239 12.79 20.01 -20.16
CA VAL A 239 14.14 20.01 -20.75
C VAL A 239 14.10 19.81 -22.27
N GLY A 240 13.13 19.02 -22.76
CA GLY A 240 12.90 18.79 -24.20
C GLY A 240 12.22 19.95 -24.95
N GLY A 241 11.85 21.03 -24.24
CA GLY A 241 11.19 22.20 -24.84
C GLY A 241 9.74 21.95 -25.29
N HIS A 242 9.10 20.92 -24.76
CA HIS A 242 7.69 20.65 -25.07
C HIS A 242 6.77 21.62 -24.31
N ALA A 243 5.97 22.38 -25.03
CA ALA A 243 5.00 23.30 -24.43
C ALA A 243 3.83 22.57 -23.76
N THR A 244 3.54 21.35 -24.21
CA THR A 244 2.45 20.51 -23.71
C THR A 244 2.91 19.05 -23.65
N ILE A 245 2.46 18.31 -22.64
CA ILE A 245 2.69 16.88 -22.51
C ILE A 245 1.54 16.14 -23.19
N ASP A 246 1.75 15.69 -24.40
CA ASP A 246 0.86 14.81 -25.14
C ASP A 246 1.28 13.33 -25.01
N ALA A 247 0.63 12.44 -25.74
CA ALA A 247 0.93 11.01 -25.69
C ALA A 247 2.35 10.68 -26.15
N GLU A 248 2.86 11.37 -27.18
CA GLU A 248 4.19 11.13 -27.74
C GLU A 248 5.30 11.59 -26.77
N ALA A 249 5.16 12.79 -26.20
CA ALA A 249 6.09 13.31 -25.20
C ALA A 249 6.08 12.41 -23.94
N ALA A 250 4.90 11.94 -23.51
CA ALA A 250 4.77 11.03 -22.38
C ALA A 250 5.43 9.67 -22.68
N ASP A 251 5.14 9.05 -23.85
CA ASP A 251 5.74 7.76 -24.24
C ASP A 251 7.26 7.86 -24.33
N SER A 252 7.79 8.90 -24.99
CA SER A 252 9.23 9.14 -25.11
C SER A 252 9.90 9.26 -23.74
N ALA A 253 9.31 10.04 -22.84
CA ALA A 253 9.85 10.20 -21.48
C ALA A 253 9.82 8.90 -20.68
N LEU A 254 8.71 8.15 -20.72
CA LEU A 254 8.55 6.89 -20.01
C LEU A 254 9.50 5.80 -20.54
N ASN A 255 9.76 5.77 -21.85
CA ASN A 255 10.74 4.85 -22.43
C ASN A 255 12.18 5.19 -21.96
N LYS A 256 12.53 6.49 -21.85
CA LYS A 256 13.82 6.92 -21.26
C LYS A 256 13.95 6.59 -19.79
N LEU A 257 12.83 6.49 -19.08
CA LEU A 257 12.76 6.02 -17.68
C LEU A 257 12.74 4.49 -17.55
N GLU A 258 12.88 3.78 -18.68
CA GLU A 258 12.82 2.30 -18.73
C GLU A 258 11.50 1.70 -18.21
N VAL A 259 10.42 2.46 -18.24
CA VAL A 259 9.07 2.00 -17.91
C VAL A 259 8.38 1.57 -19.19
N ASP A 260 8.11 0.28 -19.33
CA ASP A 260 7.49 -0.28 -20.54
C ASP A 260 5.98 0.01 -20.64
N ARG A 261 5.35 -0.45 -21.70
CA ARG A 261 3.91 -0.23 -21.97
C ARG A 261 2.98 -0.86 -20.92
N MET A 262 3.44 -1.88 -20.20
CA MET A 262 2.72 -2.50 -19.09
C MET A 262 3.04 -1.86 -17.74
N GLY A 263 3.93 -0.87 -17.71
CA GLY A 263 4.36 -0.20 -16.49
C GLY A 263 5.46 -0.94 -15.72
N PHE A 264 6.12 -1.94 -16.33
CA PHE A 264 7.22 -2.64 -15.70
C PHE A 264 8.54 -1.88 -15.87
N ASP A 265 9.30 -1.78 -14.78
CA ASP A 265 10.64 -1.22 -14.78
C ASP A 265 11.72 -2.29 -14.99
N ALA A 266 12.98 -1.88 -14.95
CA ALA A 266 14.11 -2.79 -15.13
C ALA A 266 14.13 -3.91 -14.08
N MET A 267 13.70 -3.64 -12.84
CA MET A 267 13.70 -4.64 -11.78
C MET A 267 12.60 -5.68 -11.97
N ASP A 268 11.41 -5.30 -12.39
CA ASP A 268 10.34 -6.25 -12.70
C ASP A 268 10.73 -7.20 -13.82
N ARG A 269 11.31 -6.64 -14.90
CA ARG A 269 11.80 -7.44 -16.02
C ARG A 269 12.91 -8.40 -15.59
N ARG A 270 13.86 -7.90 -14.77
CA ARG A 270 14.93 -8.73 -14.22
C ARG A 270 14.38 -9.84 -13.32
N TYR A 271 13.35 -9.54 -12.51
CA TYR A 271 12.69 -10.52 -11.66
C TYR A 271 12.10 -11.68 -12.49
N LEU A 272 11.30 -11.38 -13.50
CA LEU A 272 10.70 -12.38 -14.39
C LEU A 272 11.76 -13.16 -15.18
N ALA A 273 12.72 -12.45 -15.77
CA ALA A 273 13.81 -13.07 -16.54
C ALA A 273 14.65 -14.02 -15.68
N MET A 274 14.91 -13.66 -14.42
CA MET A 274 15.65 -14.51 -13.47
C MET A 274 14.92 -15.83 -13.21
N ILE A 275 13.60 -15.80 -12.99
CA ILE A 275 12.81 -17.02 -12.80
C ILE A 275 12.82 -17.88 -14.06
N ALA A 276 12.72 -17.27 -15.25
CA ALA A 276 12.75 -18.01 -16.51
C ALA A 276 14.10 -18.68 -16.75
N ALA A 277 15.19 -17.90 -16.70
CA ALA A 277 16.52 -18.32 -17.13
C ALA A 277 17.20 -19.25 -16.11
N ASN A 278 17.12 -18.92 -14.81
CA ASN A 278 17.91 -19.62 -13.79
C ASN A 278 17.12 -20.74 -13.10
N TYR A 279 15.78 -20.67 -13.14
CA TYR A 279 14.92 -21.61 -12.40
C TYR A 279 13.89 -22.30 -13.30
N GLY A 280 14.05 -22.24 -14.63
CA GLY A 280 13.17 -22.93 -15.59
C GLY A 280 11.70 -22.52 -15.48
N GLY A 281 11.41 -21.30 -15.05
CA GLY A 281 10.06 -20.80 -14.79
C GLY A 281 9.51 -21.06 -13.39
N GLY A 282 10.28 -21.69 -12.53
CA GLY A 282 9.92 -21.99 -11.14
C GLY A 282 9.49 -23.44 -10.90
N PRO A 283 9.08 -23.79 -9.66
CA PRO A 283 8.92 -22.92 -8.50
C PRO A 283 10.24 -22.51 -7.84
N VAL A 284 10.37 -21.25 -7.41
CA VAL A 284 11.54 -20.73 -6.71
C VAL A 284 11.14 -20.03 -5.41
N GLY A 285 11.88 -20.27 -4.33
CA GLY A 285 11.65 -19.67 -3.02
C GLY A 285 11.98 -18.18 -2.99
N VAL A 286 11.29 -17.40 -2.11
CA VAL A 286 11.55 -15.97 -1.98
C VAL A 286 12.98 -15.68 -1.53
N GLU A 287 13.52 -16.44 -0.59
CA GLU A 287 14.90 -16.25 -0.08
C GLU A 287 15.94 -16.44 -1.19
N THR A 288 15.69 -17.38 -2.10
CA THR A 288 16.54 -17.58 -3.27
C THR A 288 16.49 -16.36 -4.21
N MET A 289 15.28 -15.80 -4.40
CA MET A 289 15.10 -14.61 -5.23
C MET A 289 15.72 -13.36 -4.60
N THR A 290 15.63 -13.18 -3.27
CA THR A 290 16.26 -12.06 -2.56
C THR A 290 17.78 -12.12 -2.73
N ALA A 291 18.37 -13.27 -2.57
CA ALA A 291 19.82 -13.47 -2.77
C ALA A 291 20.25 -13.21 -4.24
N ALA A 292 19.48 -13.74 -5.21
CA ALA A 292 19.80 -13.62 -6.63
C ALA A 292 19.66 -12.20 -7.18
N LEU A 293 18.72 -11.41 -6.64
CA LEU A 293 18.47 -10.04 -7.06
C LEU A 293 19.21 -9.00 -6.21
N ALA A 294 19.80 -9.41 -5.07
CA ALA A 294 20.39 -8.53 -4.05
C ALA A 294 19.35 -7.51 -3.50
N GLU A 295 18.11 -7.97 -3.32
CA GLU A 295 16.99 -7.14 -2.85
C GLU A 295 16.42 -7.68 -1.54
N GLN A 296 15.74 -6.81 -0.77
CA GLN A 296 15.06 -7.21 0.46
C GLN A 296 13.77 -7.96 0.13
N ARG A 297 13.43 -8.92 0.99
CA ARG A 297 12.20 -9.70 0.86
C ARG A 297 10.95 -8.84 0.76
N ASP A 298 10.86 -7.79 1.60
CA ASP A 298 9.72 -6.88 1.62
C ASP A 298 9.55 -6.14 0.28
N VAL A 299 10.65 -5.78 -0.40
CA VAL A 299 10.61 -5.16 -1.72
C VAL A 299 10.01 -6.12 -2.75
N LEU A 300 10.43 -7.39 -2.73
CA LEU A 300 9.87 -8.40 -3.63
C LEU A 300 8.38 -8.62 -3.36
N GLU A 301 8.00 -8.88 -2.11
CA GLU A 301 6.65 -9.29 -1.74
C GLU A 301 5.62 -8.16 -1.74
N GLU A 302 6.03 -6.89 -1.52
CA GLU A 302 5.10 -5.76 -1.40
C GLU A 302 5.11 -4.82 -2.61
N VAL A 303 6.23 -4.73 -3.33
CA VAL A 303 6.37 -3.76 -4.43
C VAL A 303 6.35 -4.43 -5.79
N ILE A 304 7.11 -5.52 -5.99
CA ILE A 304 7.30 -6.17 -7.29
C ILE A 304 6.19 -7.18 -7.56
N GLU A 305 6.07 -8.21 -6.73
CA GLU A 305 5.19 -9.35 -6.97
C GLU A 305 3.69 -9.00 -7.06
N PRO A 306 3.13 -8.07 -6.25
CA PRO A 306 1.69 -7.82 -6.29
C PRO A 306 1.18 -7.38 -7.66
N TYR A 307 1.94 -6.54 -8.35
CA TYR A 307 1.56 -6.08 -9.68
C TYR A 307 1.79 -7.16 -10.75
N LEU A 308 2.88 -7.91 -10.68
CA LEU A 308 3.14 -9.04 -11.58
C LEU A 308 2.06 -10.12 -11.47
N ILE A 309 1.60 -10.41 -10.25
CA ILE A 309 0.50 -11.36 -9.98
C ILE A 309 -0.81 -10.82 -10.54
N GLN A 310 -1.11 -9.54 -10.32
CA GLN A 310 -2.32 -8.90 -10.85
C GLN A 310 -2.37 -8.93 -12.38
N GLN A 311 -1.23 -8.74 -13.04
CA GLN A 311 -1.11 -8.81 -14.49
C GLN A 311 -1.10 -10.26 -15.02
N GLY A 312 -1.19 -11.24 -14.12
CA GLY A 312 -1.22 -12.65 -14.48
C GLY A 312 0.10 -13.18 -15.04
N LEU A 313 1.25 -12.54 -14.73
CA LEU A 313 2.58 -12.98 -15.20
C LEU A 313 3.27 -13.91 -14.21
N LEU A 314 2.90 -13.80 -12.94
CA LEU A 314 3.48 -14.53 -11.83
C LEU A 314 2.39 -15.17 -10.98
N GLN A 315 2.65 -16.34 -10.44
CA GLN A 315 1.80 -16.97 -9.41
C GLN A 315 2.62 -17.40 -8.20
N ARG A 316 2.01 -17.29 -7.02
CA ARG A 316 2.55 -17.84 -5.76
C ARG A 316 1.94 -19.22 -5.51
N THR A 317 2.78 -20.21 -5.28
CA THR A 317 2.39 -21.55 -4.90
C THR A 317 3.01 -21.92 -3.55
N PRO A 318 2.54 -22.99 -2.87
CA PRO A 318 3.19 -23.47 -1.64
C PRO A 318 4.69 -23.81 -1.80
N ARG A 319 5.12 -24.13 -3.03
CA ARG A 319 6.52 -24.44 -3.35
C ARG A 319 7.34 -23.21 -3.72
N GLY A 320 6.72 -22.07 -3.98
CA GLY A 320 7.40 -20.84 -4.39
C GLY A 320 6.73 -20.08 -5.51
N ARG A 321 7.50 -19.21 -6.15
CA ARG A 321 7.06 -18.34 -7.26
C ARG A 321 7.25 -19.07 -8.58
N MET A 322 6.25 -18.95 -9.46
CA MET A 322 6.27 -19.54 -10.79
C MET A 322 5.79 -18.55 -11.83
N LEU A 323 6.40 -18.59 -13.01
CA LEU A 323 5.86 -17.87 -14.17
C LEU A 323 4.56 -18.55 -14.64
N THR A 324 3.64 -17.72 -15.07
CA THR A 324 2.46 -18.17 -15.80
C THR A 324 2.75 -18.23 -17.30
N GLU A 325 1.83 -18.75 -18.10
CA GLU A 325 1.92 -18.67 -19.56
C GLU A 325 2.05 -17.20 -20.05
N GLY A 326 1.33 -16.27 -19.39
CA GLY A 326 1.45 -14.83 -19.62
C GLY A 326 2.85 -14.31 -19.36
N GLY A 327 3.51 -14.78 -18.29
CA GLY A 327 4.88 -14.41 -17.96
C GLY A 327 5.89 -14.87 -19.02
N TYR A 328 5.77 -16.08 -19.52
CA TYR A 328 6.61 -16.56 -20.63
C TYR A 328 6.37 -15.76 -21.90
N ARG A 329 5.11 -15.51 -22.26
CA ARG A 329 4.73 -14.72 -23.43
C ARG A 329 5.29 -13.29 -23.35
N TYR A 330 5.22 -12.66 -22.18
CA TYR A 330 5.80 -11.34 -21.94
C TYR A 330 7.31 -11.31 -22.18
N LEU A 331 8.03 -12.36 -21.79
CA LEU A 331 9.47 -12.50 -22.01
C LEU A 331 9.83 -12.94 -23.46
N GLY A 332 8.85 -13.18 -24.32
CA GLY A 332 9.09 -13.71 -25.67
C GLY A 332 9.52 -15.18 -25.69
N LEU A 333 9.23 -15.92 -24.60
CA LEU A 333 9.58 -17.32 -24.45
C LEU A 333 8.37 -18.23 -24.64
N ASN A 334 8.61 -19.45 -25.09
CA ASN A 334 7.58 -20.50 -25.10
C ASN A 334 7.38 -21.05 -23.70
N ALA A 335 6.13 -21.10 -23.23
CA ALA A 335 5.81 -21.79 -21.99
C ALA A 335 6.11 -23.30 -22.14
N PRO A 336 6.73 -23.95 -21.13
CA PRO A 336 6.84 -25.39 -21.15
C PRO A 336 5.43 -26.01 -21.20
N PRO A 337 5.25 -27.16 -21.87
CA PRO A 337 3.95 -27.82 -21.91
C PRO A 337 3.46 -28.01 -20.49
N SER A 338 2.23 -27.59 -20.22
CA SER A 338 1.62 -27.73 -18.90
C SER A 338 1.64 -29.24 -18.56
N ARG A 339 2.44 -29.61 -17.57
CA ARG A 339 2.23 -30.90 -16.89
C ARG A 339 0.91 -30.77 -16.12
N GLN A 340 -0.21 -30.88 -16.80
CA GLN A 340 -1.40 -31.40 -16.14
C GLN A 340 -0.98 -32.74 -15.56
N MET A 341 -0.84 -32.82 -14.24
CA MET A 341 -0.88 -34.10 -13.57
C MET A 341 -2.24 -34.69 -13.93
N ASP A 342 -2.25 -35.65 -14.83
CA ASP A 342 -3.36 -36.57 -14.97
C ASP A 342 -3.51 -37.26 -13.60
N LEU A 343 -4.41 -36.70 -12.78
CA LEU A 343 -4.85 -37.31 -11.51
C LEU A 343 -5.68 -38.55 -11.74
N LEU A 344 -5.86 -38.96 -13.00
CA LEU A 344 -6.56 -40.16 -13.46
C LEU A 344 -5.67 -40.91 -14.46
N GLY A 345 -4.45 -41.24 -14.05
CA GLY A 345 -3.61 -42.19 -14.75
C GLY A 345 -4.22 -43.60 -14.62
N ALA A 346 -5.20 -43.91 -15.46
CA ALA A 346 -5.57 -45.28 -15.75
C ALA A 346 -4.80 -45.67 -17.01
N ASP A 347 -3.69 -46.38 -16.83
CA ASP A 347 -3.06 -47.18 -17.87
C ASP A 347 -4.08 -48.20 -18.37
N VAL A 348 -4.71 -47.95 -19.51
CA VAL A 348 -5.35 -49.01 -20.31
C VAL A 348 -4.33 -49.41 -21.36
N THR A 349 -3.44 -50.29 -20.97
CA THR A 349 -2.70 -51.12 -21.94
C THR A 349 -3.68 -52.10 -22.56
N ASN A 350 -4.15 -51.78 -23.77
CA ASN A 350 -4.73 -52.79 -24.66
C ASN A 350 -3.62 -53.71 -25.15
N GLU A 351 -3.43 -54.82 -24.47
CA GLU A 351 -2.80 -56.02 -25.07
C GLU A 351 -3.80 -56.64 -26.03
N THR A 352 -3.67 -56.36 -27.30
CA THR A 352 -4.19 -57.19 -28.36
C THR A 352 -3.31 -58.44 -28.46
N THR A 353 -3.74 -59.51 -27.83
CA THR A 353 -3.24 -60.84 -28.11
C THR A 353 -3.78 -61.23 -29.47
N GLU A 354 -2.96 -61.25 -30.50
CA GLU A 354 -3.10 -62.10 -31.67
C GLU A 354 -2.78 -63.52 -31.21
N GLY A 355 -3.76 -64.38 -31.25
CA GLY A 355 -3.62 -65.83 -31.08
C GLY A 355 -3.94 -66.48 -32.39
N ASP A 356 -2.94 -67.17 -32.93
CA ASP A 356 -3.02 -68.11 -34.04
C ASP A 356 -3.97 -69.27 -33.73
N GLU A 357 -4.65 -69.65 -34.76
CA GLU A 357 -5.19 -70.85 -35.34
C GLU A 357 -6.66 -70.89 -35.68
#